data_d4506942d71d098852129ac1719a8825
#
_entry.id   d4506942d71d098852129ac1719a8825
#
_cell.length_a   1.000
_cell.length_b   1.000
_cell.length_c   1.000
_cell.angle_alpha   90.00
_cell.angle_beta   90.00
_cell.angle_gamma   90.00
#
_symmetry.space_group_name_H-M   'P 1'
#
loop_
_entity.id
_entity.type
_entity.pdbx_description
1 polymer ?
#
loop_
_entity_poly.entity_id
_entity_poly.type
_entity_poly.pdbx_seq_one_letter_code
_entity_poly.pdbx_strand_id
1 'polypeptide(L)'
;MLGTKVGFTASVVTAIPWVAALFGTWLIPRYSDKTGERRTIAALTLLAAGIGIGLSGLLSPVLAIVALCVAAIGFIAVQPVFWTMPTQLLSGTALAAGIGFVNLFGAVGGFIAPILRVKAETLFASDAAGLLTLAAVAVIGSLIIFTLRVNRTVAQTDAAHH
;
A
#
# COMPACT_ATOMS: atom_id res chain seq x y z
N MET A 1 -21.35 10.75 -30.21
CA MET A 1 -21.74 9.42 -29.71
C MET A 1 -20.58 8.43 -29.50
N LEU A 2 -19.43 8.53 -30.18
CA LEU A 2 -18.26 7.67 -29.98
C LEU A 2 -17.55 7.93 -28.63
N GLY A 3 -17.48 9.17 -28.14
CA GLY A 3 -16.80 9.52 -26.91
C GLY A 3 -17.43 8.95 -25.62
N THR A 4 -18.74 8.74 -25.60
CA THR A 4 -19.45 8.17 -24.43
C THR A 4 -19.17 6.68 -24.26
N LYS A 5 -19.05 5.92 -25.35
CA LYS A 5 -18.73 4.48 -25.31
C LYS A 5 -17.29 4.23 -24.87
N VAL A 6 -16.35 5.03 -25.37
CA VAL A 6 -14.93 4.94 -24.97
C VAL A 6 -14.77 5.28 -23.49
N GLY A 7 -15.43 6.34 -23.00
CA GLY A 7 -15.43 6.71 -21.60
C GLY A 7 -16.01 5.63 -20.69
N PHE A 8 -17.14 5.02 -21.07
CA PHE A 8 -17.76 3.95 -20.29
C PHE A 8 -16.85 2.71 -20.22
N THR A 9 -16.29 2.27 -21.35
CA THR A 9 -15.37 1.12 -21.37
C THR A 9 -14.12 1.38 -20.53
N ALA A 10 -13.53 2.57 -20.63
CA ALA A 10 -12.39 2.95 -19.82
C ALA A 10 -12.73 2.93 -18.31
N SER A 11 -13.90 3.44 -17.94
CA SER A 11 -14.36 3.43 -16.54
C SER A 11 -14.56 2.01 -16.00
N VAL A 12 -15.14 1.11 -16.80
CA VAL A 12 -15.32 -0.31 -16.42
C VAL A 12 -13.96 -1.00 -16.24
N VAL A 13 -13.03 -0.80 -17.16
CA VAL A 13 -11.68 -1.38 -17.07
C VAL A 13 -10.94 -0.86 -15.84
N THR A 14 -11.06 0.44 -15.53
CA THR A 14 -10.44 1.04 -14.36
C THR A 14 -11.07 0.54 -13.05
N ALA A 15 -12.31 0.07 -13.06
CA ALA A 15 -12.96 -0.49 -11.87
C ALA A 15 -12.44 -1.90 -11.49
N ILE A 16 -11.88 -2.65 -12.44
CA ILE A 16 -11.41 -4.04 -12.20
C ILE A 16 -10.40 -4.12 -11.04
N PRO A 17 -9.33 -3.31 -10.98
CA PRO A 17 -8.39 -3.32 -9.85
C PRO A 17 -9.05 -3.00 -8.50
N TRP A 18 -10.05 -2.14 -8.48
CA TRP A 18 -10.75 -1.79 -7.24
C TRP A 18 -11.63 -2.92 -6.72
N VAL A 19 -12.29 -3.66 -7.62
CA VAL A 19 -13.02 -4.88 -7.26
C VAL A 19 -12.07 -5.94 -6.72
N ALA A 20 -10.91 -6.14 -7.35
CA ALA A 20 -9.89 -7.05 -6.85
C ALA A 20 -9.39 -6.63 -5.45
N ALA A 21 -9.21 -5.32 -5.21
CA ALA A 21 -8.79 -4.77 -3.92
C ALA A 21 -9.80 -5.07 -2.80
N LEU A 22 -11.11 -5.08 -3.07
CA LEU A 22 -12.14 -5.44 -2.09
C LEU A 22 -11.91 -6.85 -1.53
N PHE A 23 -11.63 -7.82 -2.40
CA PHE A 23 -11.32 -9.19 -1.96
C PHE A 23 -10.02 -9.25 -1.15
N GLY A 24 -8.99 -8.52 -1.58
CA GLY A 24 -7.72 -8.41 -0.85
C GLY A 24 -7.90 -7.84 0.55
N THR A 25 -8.67 -6.76 0.69
CA THR A 25 -8.95 -6.12 1.97
C THR A 25 -9.71 -7.02 2.95
N TRP A 26 -10.51 -7.95 2.43
CA TRP A 26 -11.22 -8.91 3.26
C TRP A 26 -10.35 -10.12 3.66
N LEU A 27 -9.52 -10.62 2.75
CA LEU A 27 -8.77 -11.88 2.92
C LEU A 27 -7.46 -11.69 3.68
N ILE A 28 -6.68 -10.66 3.32
CA ILE A 28 -5.32 -10.45 3.84
C ILE A 28 -5.30 -10.09 5.32
N PRO A 29 -6.14 -9.16 5.84
CA PRO A 29 -6.18 -8.89 7.27
C PRO A 29 -6.60 -10.11 8.10
N ARG A 30 -7.57 -10.89 7.61
CA ARG A 30 -7.98 -12.15 8.29
C ARG A 30 -6.85 -13.16 8.37
N TYR A 31 -6.07 -13.30 7.31
CA TYR A 31 -4.88 -14.15 7.32
C TYR A 31 -3.82 -13.61 8.29
N SER A 32 -3.62 -12.29 8.30
CA SER A 32 -2.73 -11.61 9.24
C SER A 32 -3.14 -11.82 10.70
N ASP A 33 -4.43 -11.77 11.00
CA ASP A 33 -4.94 -11.98 12.36
C ASP A 33 -4.78 -13.45 12.81
N LYS A 34 -4.94 -14.41 11.90
CA LYS A 34 -4.75 -15.84 12.19
C LYS A 34 -3.28 -16.21 12.45
N THR A 35 -2.36 -15.63 11.69
CA THR A 35 -0.92 -15.94 11.81
C THR A 35 -0.23 -15.10 12.88
N GLY A 36 -0.78 -13.94 13.23
CA GLY A 36 -0.17 -12.97 14.13
C GLY A 36 1.06 -12.26 13.55
N GLU A 37 1.43 -12.56 12.30
CA GLU A 37 2.60 -12.00 11.62
C GLU A 37 2.30 -10.71 10.85
N ARG A 38 1.76 -9.72 11.54
CA ARG A 38 1.29 -8.46 10.92
C ARG A 38 2.39 -7.73 10.16
N ARG A 39 3.61 -7.71 10.69
CA ARG A 39 4.76 -7.05 10.06
C ARG A 39 5.12 -7.70 8.72
N THR A 40 5.30 -9.01 8.72
CA THR A 40 5.68 -9.77 7.51
C THR A 40 4.62 -9.62 6.42
N ILE A 41 3.34 -9.72 6.80
CA ILE A 41 2.23 -9.60 5.86
C ILE A 41 2.11 -8.17 5.32
N ALA A 42 2.24 -7.13 6.17
CA ALA A 42 2.26 -5.75 5.71
C ALA A 42 3.42 -5.46 4.73
N ALA A 43 4.61 -5.97 5.02
CA ALA A 43 5.76 -5.81 4.15
C ALA A 43 5.57 -6.54 2.81
N LEU A 44 5.10 -7.80 2.83
CA LEU A 44 4.87 -8.57 1.61
C LEU A 44 3.76 -7.97 0.74
N THR A 45 2.68 -7.49 1.33
CA THR A 45 1.59 -6.83 0.58
C THR A 45 2.04 -5.52 -0.05
N LEU A 46 2.84 -4.73 0.66
CA LEU A 46 3.42 -3.50 0.11
C LEU A 46 4.46 -3.79 -0.99
N LEU A 47 5.25 -4.86 -0.83
CA LEU A 47 6.17 -5.33 -1.86
C LEU A 47 5.41 -5.74 -3.12
N ALA A 48 4.35 -6.54 -2.98
CA ALA A 48 3.50 -6.93 -4.09
C ALA A 48 2.86 -5.72 -4.80
N ALA A 49 2.44 -4.69 -4.04
CA ALA A 49 1.96 -3.44 -4.59
C ALA A 49 3.03 -2.74 -5.44
N GLY A 50 4.26 -2.61 -4.92
CA GLY A 50 5.37 -2.01 -5.65
C GLY A 50 5.71 -2.76 -6.94
N ILE A 51 5.81 -4.09 -6.88
CA ILE A 51 6.06 -4.93 -8.06
C ILE A 51 4.92 -4.78 -9.08
N GLY A 52 3.66 -4.81 -8.63
CA GLY A 52 2.50 -4.64 -9.51
C GLY A 52 2.49 -3.28 -10.23
N ILE A 53 2.79 -2.19 -9.52
CA ILE A 53 2.91 -0.85 -10.12
C ILE A 53 4.04 -0.83 -11.15
N GLY A 54 5.23 -1.33 -10.81
CA GLY A 54 6.39 -1.34 -11.71
C GLY A 54 6.13 -2.15 -12.98
N LEU A 55 5.57 -3.36 -12.84
CA LEU A 55 5.24 -4.22 -13.97
C LEU A 55 4.15 -3.63 -14.87
N SER A 56 3.19 -2.89 -14.32
CA SER A 56 2.12 -2.28 -15.11
C SER A 56 2.63 -1.29 -16.17
N GLY A 57 3.78 -0.67 -15.92
CA GLY A 57 4.42 0.24 -16.89
C GLY A 57 5.22 -0.45 -17.99
N LEU A 58 5.51 -1.75 -17.86
CA LEU A 58 6.39 -2.49 -18.76
C LEU A 58 5.66 -3.56 -19.59
N LEU A 59 4.47 -3.95 -19.14
CA LEU A 59 3.71 -5.06 -19.74
C LEU A 59 2.71 -4.58 -20.80
N SER A 60 2.24 -5.53 -21.61
CA SER A 60 1.13 -5.27 -22.56
C SER A 60 -0.14 -4.84 -21.82
N PRO A 61 -1.07 -4.11 -22.46
CA PRO A 61 -2.25 -3.52 -21.78
C PRO A 61 -3.07 -4.51 -20.95
N VAL A 62 -3.24 -5.73 -21.42
CA VAL A 62 -4.01 -6.76 -20.68
C VAL A 62 -3.24 -7.22 -19.43
N LEU A 63 -1.95 -7.48 -19.56
CA LEU A 63 -1.11 -7.89 -18.43
C LEU A 63 -0.91 -6.73 -17.44
N ALA A 64 -0.88 -5.48 -17.92
CA ALA A 64 -0.83 -4.29 -17.08
C ALA A 64 -2.06 -4.19 -16.16
N ILE A 65 -3.26 -4.53 -16.65
CA ILE A 65 -4.47 -4.57 -15.79
C ILE A 65 -4.32 -5.62 -14.69
N VAL A 66 -3.79 -6.81 -15.00
CA VAL A 66 -3.53 -7.85 -13.99
C VAL A 66 -2.50 -7.37 -12.97
N ALA A 67 -1.42 -6.73 -13.42
CA ALA A 67 -0.41 -6.14 -12.53
C ALA A 67 -1.01 -5.03 -11.64
N LEU A 68 -1.91 -4.20 -12.18
CA LEU A 68 -2.64 -3.20 -11.41
C LEU A 68 -3.62 -3.81 -10.39
N CYS A 69 -4.21 -4.97 -10.68
CA CYS A 69 -5.01 -5.70 -9.69
C CYS A 69 -4.15 -6.13 -8.50
N VAL A 70 -2.96 -6.68 -8.75
CA VAL A 70 -2.01 -7.05 -7.70
C VAL A 70 -1.57 -5.80 -6.91
N ALA A 71 -1.28 -4.70 -7.61
CA ALA A 71 -0.94 -3.43 -6.99
C ALA A 71 -2.05 -2.91 -6.07
N ALA A 72 -3.29 -2.91 -6.55
CA ALA A 72 -4.46 -2.44 -5.79
C ALA A 72 -4.72 -3.31 -4.56
N ILE A 73 -4.68 -4.63 -4.71
CA ILE A 73 -4.81 -5.58 -3.59
C ILE A 73 -3.76 -5.28 -2.53
N GLY A 74 -2.48 -5.20 -2.91
CA GLY A 74 -1.39 -4.97 -1.97
C GLY A 74 -1.49 -3.61 -1.27
N PHE A 75 -1.76 -2.54 -2.04
CA PHE A 75 -1.82 -1.18 -1.51
C PHE A 75 -3.01 -0.95 -0.57
N ILE A 76 -4.18 -1.49 -0.89
CA ILE A 76 -5.38 -1.31 -0.05
C ILE A 76 -5.34 -2.26 1.16
N ALA A 77 -4.93 -3.51 0.98
CA ALA A 77 -4.91 -4.49 2.06
C ALA A 77 -3.81 -4.27 3.10
N VAL A 78 -2.72 -3.55 2.76
CA VAL A 78 -1.69 -3.19 3.74
C VAL A 78 -2.21 -2.21 4.79
N GLN A 79 -3.14 -1.33 4.45
CA GLN A 79 -3.61 -0.28 5.36
C GLN A 79 -4.22 -0.82 6.66
N PRO A 80 -5.25 -1.69 6.64
CA PRO A 80 -5.81 -2.23 7.89
C PRO A 80 -4.77 -3.02 8.70
N VAL A 81 -3.88 -3.77 8.06
CA VAL A 81 -2.81 -4.49 8.75
C VAL A 81 -1.82 -3.52 9.40
N PHE A 82 -1.42 -2.47 8.69
CA PHE A 82 -0.49 -1.46 9.19
C PHE A 82 -1.05 -0.72 10.42
N TRP A 83 -2.32 -0.28 10.36
CA TRP A 83 -2.93 0.48 11.46
C TRP A 83 -3.13 -0.33 12.75
N THR A 84 -3.08 -1.65 12.69
CA THR A 84 -3.07 -2.47 13.92
C THR A 84 -1.75 -2.43 14.68
N MET A 85 -0.64 -2.02 14.07
CA MET A 85 0.65 -1.97 14.74
C MET A 85 0.76 -0.84 15.77
N PRO A 86 0.44 0.44 15.44
CA PRO A 86 0.44 1.53 16.42
C PRO A 86 -0.52 1.26 17.59
N THR A 87 -1.71 0.69 17.33
CA THR A 87 -2.71 0.42 18.38
C THR A 87 -2.27 -0.68 19.35
N GLN A 88 -1.32 -1.51 19.00
CA GLN A 88 -0.75 -2.52 19.89
C GLN A 88 0.42 -2.01 20.73
N LEU A 89 1.09 -0.95 20.28
CA LEU A 89 2.29 -0.41 20.91
C LEU A 89 2.01 0.83 21.77
N LEU A 90 0.94 1.55 21.47
CA LEU A 90 0.61 2.84 22.06
C LEU A 90 -0.84 2.83 22.57
N SER A 91 -1.08 3.55 23.65
CA SER A 91 -2.42 3.74 24.25
C SER A 91 -2.67 5.20 24.61
N GLY A 92 -3.94 5.56 24.82
CA GLY A 92 -4.35 6.89 25.24
C GLY A 92 -3.86 8.02 24.33
N THR A 93 -3.36 9.08 24.91
CA THR A 93 -2.87 10.28 24.19
C THR A 93 -1.65 9.99 23.31
N ALA A 94 -0.79 9.04 23.69
CA ALA A 94 0.37 8.64 22.90
C ALA A 94 -0.06 7.98 21.58
N LEU A 95 -1.13 7.18 21.59
CA LEU A 95 -1.70 6.59 20.38
C LEU A 95 -2.23 7.67 19.44
N ALA A 96 -3.01 8.63 19.97
CA ALA A 96 -3.55 9.73 19.15
C ALA A 96 -2.44 10.57 18.51
N ALA A 97 -1.40 10.90 19.27
CA ALA A 97 -0.23 11.62 18.76
C ALA A 97 0.54 10.81 17.69
N GLY A 98 0.72 9.51 17.92
CA GLY A 98 1.39 8.60 16.98
C GLY A 98 0.62 8.48 15.65
N ILE A 99 -0.70 8.32 15.70
CA ILE A 99 -1.56 8.30 14.50
C ILE A 99 -1.47 9.63 13.75
N GLY A 100 -1.54 10.77 14.47
CA GLY A 100 -1.40 12.09 13.86
C GLY A 100 -0.06 12.28 13.17
N PHE A 101 1.03 11.82 13.81
CA PHE A 101 2.38 11.89 13.25
C PHE A 101 2.51 11.06 11.97
N VAL A 102 2.03 9.82 11.97
CA VAL A 102 2.04 8.96 10.78
C VAL A 102 1.22 9.58 9.64
N ASN A 103 0.03 10.13 9.94
CA ASN A 103 -0.80 10.80 8.95
C ASN A 103 -0.15 12.04 8.36
N LEU A 104 0.59 12.81 9.17
CA LEU A 104 1.36 13.97 8.68
C LEU A 104 2.37 13.54 7.61
N PHE A 105 3.17 12.52 7.88
CA PHE A 105 4.13 11.98 6.90
C PHE A 105 3.43 11.37 5.68
N GLY A 106 2.29 10.71 5.89
CA GLY A 106 1.45 10.21 4.81
C GLY A 106 0.96 11.32 3.89
N ALA A 107 0.49 12.45 4.44
CA ALA A 107 0.05 13.62 3.68
C ALA A 107 1.21 14.25 2.88
N VAL A 108 2.39 14.41 3.51
CA VAL A 108 3.60 14.90 2.82
C VAL A 108 3.99 13.97 1.69
N GLY A 109 3.99 12.66 1.92
CA GLY A 109 4.25 11.65 0.89
C GLY A 109 3.25 11.72 -0.26
N GLY A 110 1.96 11.87 0.05
CA GLY A 110 0.88 12.03 -0.94
C GLY A 110 1.03 13.28 -1.80
N PHE A 111 1.57 14.36 -1.22
CA PHE A 111 1.88 15.58 -1.97
C PHE A 111 3.13 15.42 -2.87
N ILE A 112 4.16 14.74 -2.37
CA ILE A 112 5.43 14.57 -3.08
C ILE A 112 5.31 13.52 -4.20
N ALA A 113 4.52 12.46 -4.03
CA ALA A 113 4.45 11.34 -4.96
C ALA A 113 4.07 11.73 -6.41
N PRO A 114 3.04 12.58 -6.66
CA PRO A 114 2.73 13.05 -8.02
C PRO A 114 3.86 13.86 -8.63
N ILE A 115 4.55 14.68 -7.82
CA ILE A 115 5.67 15.51 -8.28
C ILE A 115 6.84 14.63 -8.72
N LEU A 116 7.19 13.61 -7.93
CA LEU A 116 8.24 12.66 -8.26
C LEU A 116 7.90 11.89 -9.54
N ARG A 117 6.65 11.45 -9.67
CA ARG A 117 6.16 10.75 -10.85
C ARG A 117 6.35 11.62 -12.11
N VAL A 118 5.80 12.83 -12.13
CA VAL A 118 5.88 13.72 -13.28
C VAL A 118 7.34 14.09 -13.61
N LYS A 119 8.17 14.35 -12.61
CA LYS A 119 9.60 14.60 -12.83
C LYS A 119 10.30 13.41 -13.46
N ALA A 120 10.03 12.18 -13.02
CA ALA A 120 10.61 10.99 -13.61
C ALA A 120 10.14 10.79 -15.06
N GLU A 121 8.85 10.97 -15.34
CA GLU A 121 8.29 10.91 -16.70
C GLU A 121 8.95 11.93 -17.64
N THR A 122 9.16 13.15 -17.17
CA THR A 122 9.81 14.21 -17.98
C THR A 122 11.31 14.00 -18.17
N LEU A 123 12.04 13.56 -17.14
CA LEU A 123 13.48 13.34 -17.21
C LEU A 123 13.85 12.15 -18.12
N PHE A 124 13.08 11.10 -18.08
CA PHE A 124 13.34 9.88 -18.86
C PHE A 124 12.49 9.77 -20.13
N ALA A 125 11.65 10.79 -20.42
CA ALA A 125 10.74 10.82 -21.55
C ALA A 125 9.92 9.52 -21.70
N SER A 126 9.48 8.94 -20.58
CA SER A 126 8.77 7.67 -20.52
C SER A 126 7.77 7.62 -19.38
N ASP A 127 6.51 7.29 -19.67
CA ASP A 127 5.47 7.10 -18.67
C ASP A 127 5.81 5.95 -17.71
N ALA A 128 6.52 4.93 -18.18
CA ALA A 128 6.98 3.82 -17.36
C ALA A 128 7.96 4.27 -16.27
N ALA A 129 8.75 5.32 -16.49
CA ALA A 129 9.71 5.83 -15.50
C ALA A 129 8.99 6.40 -14.26
N GLY A 130 7.84 7.04 -14.43
CA GLY A 130 7.00 7.51 -13.34
C GLY A 130 6.48 6.36 -12.46
N LEU A 131 5.99 5.29 -13.10
CA LEU A 131 5.50 4.10 -12.39
C LEU A 131 6.65 3.35 -11.69
N LEU A 132 7.80 3.21 -12.33
CA LEU A 132 8.98 2.59 -11.72
C LEU A 132 9.49 3.37 -10.51
N THR A 133 9.43 4.70 -10.55
CA THR A 133 9.80 5.54 -9.41
C THR A 133 8.87 5.29 -8.21
N LEU A 134 7.56 5.24 -8.43
CA LEU A 134 6.60 4.91 -7.37
C LEU A 134 6.77 3.48 -6.86
N ALA A 135 7.07 2.53 -7.75
CA ALA A 135 7.38 1.15 -7.38
C ALA A 135 8.61 1.07 -6.49
N ALA A 136 9.68 1.79 -6.82
CA ALA A 136 10.89 1.86 -6.00
C ALA A 136 10.62 2.40 -4.59
N VAL A 137 9.80 3.45 -4.46
CA VAL A 137 9.39 3.99 -3.16
C VAL A 137 8.61 2.95 -2.36
N ALA A 138 7.68 2.22 -2.98
CA ALA A 138 6.92 1.18 -2.30
C ALA A 138 7.81 0.01 -1.84
N VAL A 139 8.79 -0.40 -2.65
CA VAL A 139 9.78 -1.43 -2.29
C VAL A 139 10.64 -0.98 -1.11
N ILE A 140 11.12 0.27 -1.12
CA ILE A 140 11.89 0.84 0.00
C ILE A 140 11.03 0.84 1.27
N GLY A 141 9.77 1.28 1.19
CA GLY A 141 8.83 1.23 2.31
C GLY A 141 8.63 -0.18 2.85
N SER A 142 8.49 -1.17 1.97
CA SER A 142 8.40 -2.58 2.35
C SER A 142 9.65 -3.06 3.10
N LEU A 143 10.83 -2.73 2.61
CA LEU A 143 12.10 -3.07 3.25
C LEU A 143 12.22 -2.43 4.63
N ILE A 144 11.80 -1.18 4.79
CA ILE A 144 11.76 -0.51 6.10
C ILE A 144 10.85 -1.26 7.05
N ILE A 145 9.64 -1.64 6.63
CA ILE A 145 8.72 -2.43 7.46
C ILE A 145 9.36 -3.77 7.86
N PHE A 146 10.09 -4.43 6.97
CA PHE A 146 10.81 -5.67 7.28
C PHE A 146 11.91 -5.50 8.34
N THR A 147 12.53 -4.33 8.45
CA THR A 147 13.57 -4.07 9.45
C THR A 147 13.01 -3.72 10.82
N LEU A 148 11.75 -3.28 10.91
CA LEU A 148 11.13 -2.94 12.18
C LEU A 148 11.01 -4.18 13.08
N ARG A 149 11.66 -4.18 14.23
CA ARG A 149 11.50 -5.22 15.25
C ARG A 149 10.38 -4.80 16.21
N VAL A 150 9.20 -5.39 16.06
CA VAL A 150 8.11 -5.22 17.04
C VAL A 150 8.33 -6.22 18.16
N ASN A 151 8.96 -5.79 19.26
CA ASN A 151 9.09 -6.60 20.49
C ASN A 151 7.72 -6.63 21.19
N ARG A 152 7.16 -7.81 21.38
CA ARG A 152 5.85 -8.06 22.03
C ARG A 152 5.87 -7.83 23.56
N THR A 153 6.94 -7.30 24.14
CA THR A 153 7.20 -7.33 25.59
C THR A 153 6.41 -6.31 26.40
N VAL A 154 5.75 -5.31 25.79
CA VAL A 154 5.10 -4.22 26.55
C VAL A 154 3.65 -4.53 26.95
N ALA A 155 2.96 -5.41 26.23
CA ALA A 155 1.53 -5.69 26.47
C ALA A 155 1.24 -6.62 27.68
N GLN A 156 2.25 -7.28 28.25
CA GLN A 156 2.06 -8.23 29.38
C GLN A 156 2.22 -7.60 30.76
N THR A 157 2.83 -6.43 30.87
CA THR A 157 3.10 -5.81 32.18
C THR A 157 1.85 -5.13 32.77
N ASP A 158 0.93 -4.61 31.93
CA ASP A 158 -0.29 -3.96 32.42
C ASP A 158 -1.40 -4.95 32.81
N ALA A 159 -1.36 -6.17 32.31
CA ALA A 159 -2.34 -7.22 32.66
C ALA A 159 -2.01 -7.90 34.02
N ALA A 160 -0.83 -7.68 34.58
CA ALA A 160 -0.43 -8.25 35.88
C ALA A 160 -0.72 -7.32 37.07
N HIS A 161 -1.22 -6.12 36.84
CA HIS A 161 -1.51 -5.12 37.89
C HIS A 161 -3.02 -4.79 38.04
N HIS A 162 -3.90 -5.56 37.42
CA HIS A 162 -5.35 -5.58 37.62
C HIS A 162 -5.80 -6.99 37.99
#